data_bfad7e6fa263fe1a6a95d9268d499993
#
_entry.id   bfad7e6fa263fe1a6a95d9268d499993
#
_cell.length_a   1.000
_cell.length_b   1.000
_cell.length_c   1.000
_cell.angle_alpha   90.00
_cell.angle_beta   90.00
_cell.angle_gamma   90.00
#
_symmetry.space_group_name_H-M   'P 1'
#
loop_
_entity.id
_entity.type
_entity.pdbx_description
1 polymer ?
#
loop_
_entity_poly.entity_id
_entity_poly.type
_entity_poly.pdbx_seq_one_letter_code
_entity_poly.pdbx_strand_id
1 'polypeptide(L)' 'MSLEPQLLLYTKPNCSLCVKAKADLKRVARKVPFQIQEINITQDEALFAKYRHLIPVGELSS' A
#
# COMPACT_ATOMS: atom_id res chain seq x y z
N MET A 1 -12.93 -16.54 -7.95
CA MET A 1 -11.57 -15.97 -8.08
C MET A 1 -11.65 -14.54 -8.57
N SER A 2 -10.96 -13.65 -7.91
CA SER A 2 -10.89 -12.27 -8.36
C SER A 2 -9.89 -12.15 -9.49
N LEU A 3 -10.28 -11.53 -10.59
CA LEU A 3 -9.40 -11.24 -11.71
C LEU A 3 -8.82 -9.83 -11.62
N GLU A 4 -9.19 -9.10 -10.56
CA GLU A 4 -8.69 -7.75 -10.37
C GLU A 4 -7.25 -7.76 -9.87
N PRO A 5 -6.40 -6.84 -10.38
CA PRO A 5 -5.05 -6.72 -9.84
C PRO A 5 -5.10 -6.25 -8.39
N GLN A 6 -4.07 -6.62 -7.65
CA GLN A 6 -3.96 -6.26 -6.25
C GLN A 6 -2.78 -5.32 -6.06
N LEU A 7 -3.02 -4.20 -5.38
CA LEU A 7 -1.98 -3.26 -5.03
C LEU A 7 -1.58 -3.45 -3.57
N LEU A 8 -0.31 -3.74 -3.34
CA LEU A 8 0.24 -3.85 -2.00
C LEU A 8 0.78 -2.48 -1.59
N LEU A 9 0.20 -1.90 -0.55
CA LEU A 9 0.63 -0.60 -0.06
C LEU A 9 1.36 -0.77 1.26
N TYR A 10 2.67 -0.52 1.23
CA TYR A 10 3.52 -0.62 2.42
C TYR A 10 3.46 0.69 3.19
N THR A 11 3.04 0.61 4.44
CA THR A 11 2.83 1.78 5.29
C THR A 11 3.35 1.52 6.70
N LYS A 12 3.29 2.56 7.54
CA LYS A 12 3.56 2.43 8.97
C LYS A 12 2.59 3.30 9.75
N PRO A 13 2.37 3.03 11.05
CA PRO A 13 1.55 3.89 11.89
C PRO A 13 2.08 5.33 11.95
N ASN A 14 1.19 6.29 12.12
CA ASN A 14 1.52 7.71 12.27
C ASN A 14 2.28 8.29 11.06
N CYS A 15 1.98 7.79 9.87
CA CYS A 15 2.58 8.31 8.64
C CYS A 15 1.51 9.09 7.87
N SER A 16 1.62 10.42 7.87
CA SER A 16 0.64 11.26 7.18
C SER A 16 0.70 11.06 5.67
N LEU A 17 1.88 10.85 5.12
CA LEU A 17 2.03 10.59 3.69
C LEU A 17 1.38 9.26 3.28
N CYS A 18 1.43 8.27 4.17
CA CYS A 18 0.79 6.98 3.92
C CYS A 18 -0.74 7.12 3.92
N VAL A 19 -1.28 7.92 4.83
CA VAL A 19 -2.72 8.18 4.88
C VAL A 19 -3.18 8.86 3.60
N LYS A 20 -2.42 9.86 3.15
CA LYS A 20 -2.74 10.57 1.93
C LYS A 20 -2.67 9.66 0.70
N ALA A 21 -1.62 8.85 0.62
CA ALA A 21 -1.46 7.90 -0.49
C ALA A 21 -2.61 6.90 -0.53
N LYS A 22 -3.03 6.40 0.62
CA LYS A 22 -4.15 5.47 0.71
C LYS A 22 -5.44 6.11 0.21
N ALA A 23 -5.69 7.34 0.60
CA ALA A 23 -6.88 8.08 0.17
C ALA A 23 -6.88 8.28 -1.34
N ASP A 24 -5.74 8.65 -1.91
CA ASP A 24 -5.60 8.85 -3.34
C ASP A 24 -5.82 7.55 -4.11
N LEU A 25 -5.27 6.45 -3.62
CA LEU A 25 -5.43 5.14 -4.25
C LEU A 25 -6.88 4.66 -4.20
N LYS A 26 -7.58 4.91 -3.10
CA LYS A 26 -9.00 4.57 -3.02
C LYS A 26 -9.83 5.34 -4.03
N ARG A 27 -9.45 6.58 -4.30
CA ARG A 27 -10.13 7.40 -5.30
C ARG A 27 -9.93 6.82 -6.69
N VAL A 28 -8.71 6.39 -7.00
CA VAL A 28 -8.40 5.77 -8.30
C VAL A 28 -9.12 4.42 -8.44
N ALA A 29 -9.21 3.67 -7.36
CA ALA A 29 -9.86 2.36 -7.38
C ALA A 29 -11.35 2.43 -7.72
N ARG A 30 -11.98 3.59 -7.56
CA ARG A 30 -13.36 3.78 -7.96
C ARG A 30 -13.53 3.80 -9.48
N LYS A 31 -12.48 4.19 -10.20
CA LYS A 31 -12.51 4.29 -11.66
C LYS A 31 -11.87 3.09 -12.34
N VAL A 32 -10.82 2.56 -11.74
CA VAL A 32 -10.08 1.42 -12.27
C VAL A 32 -10.16 0.31 -11.23
N PRO A 33 -10.85 -0.81 -11.51
CA PRO A 33 -11.03 -1.84 -10.50
C PRO A 33 -9.71 -2.52 -10.14
N PHE A 34 -9.31 -2.34 -8.89
CA PHE A 34 -8.21 -3.07 -8.28
C PHE A 34 -8.42 -3.08 -6.76
N GLN A 35 -7.77 -4.03 -6.10
CA GLN A 35 -7.86 -4.15 -4.66
C GLN A 35 -6.62 -3.58 -4.00
N ILE A 36 -6.80 -2.93 -2.85
CA ILE A 36 -5.68 -2.36 -2.09
C ILE A 36 -5.51 -3.21 -0.83
N GLN A 37 -4.30 -3.75 -0.65
CA GLN A 37 -3.93 -4.43 0.58
C GLN A 37 -2.88 -3.60 1.29
N GLU A 38 -3.20 -3.14 2.49
CA GLU A 38 -2.30 -2.35 3.29
C GLU A 38 -1.41 -3.26 4.13
N ILE A 39 -0.11 -3.04 4.07
CA ILE A 39 0.87 -3.83 4.80
C ILE A 39 1.63 -2.93 5.75
N ASN A 40 1.55 -3.24 7.05
CA ASN A 40 2.27 -2.50 8.07
C ASN A 40 3.69 -3.05 8.17
N ILE A 41 4.67 -2.26 7.72
CA ILE A 41 6.07 -2.72 7.71
C ILE A 41 6.67 -2.87 9.10
N THR A 42 6.06 -2.29 10.13
CA THR A 42 6.58 -2.41 11.49
C THR A 42 6.34 -3.79 12.09
N GLN A 43 5.53 -4.61 11.45
CA GLN A 43 5.25 -5.97 11.90
C GLN A 43 6.21 -7.00 11.31
N ASP A 44 7.14 -6.56 10.47
CA ASP A 44 8.10 -7.45 9.82
C ASP A 44 9.43 -6.73 9.73
N GLU A 45 10.46 -7.26 10.39
CA GLU A 45 11.77 -6.63 10.44
C GLU A 45 12.41 -6.47 9.06
N ALA A 46 12.22 -7.46 8.19
CA ALA A 46 12.79 -7.40 6.85
C ALA A 46 12.14 -6.31 6.02
N LEU A 47 10.82 -6.18 6.11
CA LEU A 47 10.09 -5.13 5.41
C LEU A 47 10.44 -3.75 5.96
N PHE A 48 10.54 -3.64 7.28
CA PHE A 48 10.91 -2.38 7.91
C PHE A 48 12.29 -1.92 7.46
N ALA A 49 13.27 -2.81 7.46
CA ALA A 49 14.62 -2.49 7.04
C ALA A 49 14.65 -2.06 5.57
N LYS A 50 13.83 -2.69 4.73
CA LYS A 50 13.82 -2.41 3.29
C LYS A 50 13.10 -1.12 2.95
N TYR A 51 11.97 -0.85 3.60
CA TYR A 51 11.06 0.22 3.18
C TYR A 51 10.97 1.42 4.13
N ARG A 52 11.63 1.40 5.27
CA ARG A 52 11.42 2.43 6.30
C ARG A 52 11.64 3.87 5.82
N HIS A 53 12.49 4.07 4.83
CA HIS A 53 12.75 5.39 4.26
C HIS A 53 12.05 5.63 2.93
N LEU A 54 11.35 4.62 2.42
CA LEU A 54 10.74 4.67 1.09
C LEU A 54 9.22 4.77 1.14
N ILE A 55 8.62 4.54 2.28
CA ILE A 55 7.15 4.54 2.39
C ILE A 55 6.58 5.94 2.18
N PRO A 56 5.37 6.02 1.60
CA PRO A 56 4.55 4.90 1.15
C PRO A 56 5.09 4.26 -0.14
N VAL A 57 5.01 2.94 -0.21
CA VAL A 57 5.43 2.20 -1.41
C VAL A 57 4.25 1.39 -1.91
N GLY A 58 3.94 1.54 -3.19
CA GLY A 58 2.90 0.74 -3.83
C GLY A 58 3.54 -0.29 -4.76
N GLU A 59 3.09 -1.54 -4.65
CA GLU A 59 3.57 -2.61 -5.52
C GLU A 59 2.37 -3.32 -6.12
N LEU A 60 2.31 -3.34 -7.45
CA LEU A 60 1.20 -3.96 -8.16
C LEU A 60 1.47 -5.43 -8.35
N SER A 61 0.51 -6.24 -7.95
CA SER A 61 0.56 -7.70 -8.08
C SER A 61 -0.66 -8.16 -8.87
N SER A 62 -0.42 -8.94 -9.89
CA SER A 62 -1.49 -9.49 -10.71
C SER A 62 -1.59 -11.00 -10.58
#